data_95b361ffe6c7f66f9e420c343680c113
#
_entry.id   95b361ffe6c7f66f9e420c343680c113
#
_cell.length_a   1.000
_cell.length_b   1.000
_cell.length_c   1.000
_cell.angle_alpha   90.00
_cell.angle_beta   90.00
_cell.angle_gamma   90.00
#
_symmetry.space_group_name_H-M   'P 1'
#
loop_
_entity.id
_entity.type
_entity.pdbx_description
1 polymer ?
#
loop_
_entity_poly.entity_id
_entity_poly.type
_entity_poly.pdbx_seq_one_letter_code
_entity_poly.pdbx_strand_id
1 'polypeptide(L)' 'MNGKVKWFDEKKGYGFIVSEDEKDVFVHFSSIVQEGYKSLQEGQEVTFDLEDGPRGPQAKNVEKK' A
#
# COMPACT_ATOMS: atom_id res chain seq x y z
N MET A 1 -9.82 -0.64 -5.29
CA MET A 1 -8.80 -0.52 -6.36
C MET A 1 -7.75 -1.59 -6.17
N ASN A 2 -7.27 -2.17 -7.25
CA ASN A 2 -6.23 -3.19 -7.21
C ASN A 2 -4.86 -2.59 -7.52
N GLY A 3 -3.82 -3.19 -6.97
CA GLY A 3 -2.46 -2.77 -7.27
C GLY A 3 -1.46 -3.84 -6.87
N LYS A 4 -0.19 -3.53 -7.08
CA LYS A 4 0.92 -4.38 -6.68
C LYS A 4 1.90 -3.57 -5.86
N VAL A 5 2.46 -4.18 -4.85
CA VAL A 5 3.46 -3.52 -4.01
C VAL A 5 4.74 -3.31 -4.81
N LYS A 6 5.14 -2.05 -4.94
CA LYS A 6 6.40 -1.69 -5.60
C LYS A 6 7.57 -1.98 -4.66
N TRP A 7 7.48 -1.51 -3.43
CA TRP A 7 8.40 -1.82 -2.36
C TRP A 7 7.78 -1.39 -1.03
N PHE A 8 8.25 -1.98 0.05
CA PHE A 8 7.80 -1.62 1.38
C PHE A 8 8.96 -1.78 2.37
N ASP A 9 9.21 -0.74 3.17
CA ASP A 9 10.27 -0.76 4.18
C ASP A 9 9.63 -0.99 5.55
N GLU A 10 9.81 -2.19 6.08
CA GLU A 10 9.23 -2.56 7.37
C GLU A 10 9.77 -1.74 8.54
N LYS A 11 11.00 -1.33 8.46
CA LYS A 11 11.63 -0.54 9.52
C LYS A 11 11.07 0.86 9.58
N LYS A 12 10.85 1.46 8.43
CA LYS A 12 10.27 2.80 8.34
C LYS A 12 8.76 2.78 8.40
N GLY A 13 8.14 1.65 8.07
CA GLY A 13 6.71 1.49 8.13
C GLY A 13 5.94 2.07 6.97
N TYR A 14 6.57 2.23 5.79
CA TYR A 14 5.87 2.74 4.62
C TYR A 14 6.48 2.19 3.33
N GLY A 15 5.76 2.40 2.24
CA GLY A 15 6.20 2.00 0.92
C GLY A 15 5.29 2.56 -0.16
N PHE A 16 5.33 1.93 -1.32
CA PHE A 16 4.51 2.34 -2.45
C PHE A 16 3.86 1.16 -3.13
N ILE A 17 2.66 1.40 -3.64
CA ILE A 17 1.87 0.46 -4.43
C ILE A 17 1.73 1.06 -5.82
N VAL A 18 1.87 0.24 -6.85
CA VAL A 18 1.57 0.66 -8.23
C VAL A 18 0.12 0.26 -8.50
N SER A 19 -0.73 1.26 -8.79
CA SER A 19 -2.14 1.02 -9.06
C SER A 19 -2.35 0.44 -10.46
N GLU A 20 -3.59 0.07 -10.76
CA GLU A 20 -3.94 -0.50 -12.07
C GLU A 20 -3.61 0.44 -13.23
N ASP A 21 -3.70 1.74 -13.00
CA ASP A 21 -3.36 2.77 -13.99
C ASP A 21 -1.91 3.22 -13.89
N GLU A 22 -1.06 2.39 -13.30
CA GLU A 22 0.40 2.58 -13.21
C GLU A 22 0.85 3.83 -12.47
N LYS A 23 0.07 4.25 -11.48
CA LYS A 23 0.43 5.38 -10.63
C LYS A 23 1.01 4.89 -9.31
N ASP A 24 2.01 5.59 -8.82
CA ASP A 24 2.59 5.31 -7.51
C ASP A 24 1.66 5.83 -6.42
N VAL A 25 1.30 4.97 -5.49
CA VAL A 25 0.41 5.30 -4.37
C VAL A 25 1.14 5.03 -3.08
N PHE A 26 1.24 6.04 -2.22
CA PHE A 26 1.90 5.90 -0.91
C PHE A 26 1.08 4.99 0.00
N VAL A 27 1.76 4.13 0.76
CA VAL A 27 1.12 3.27 1.76
C VAL A 27 1.90 3.30 3.06
N HIS A 28 1.20 3.45 4.17
CA HIS A 28 1.77 3.41 5.51
C HIS A 28 1.25 2.16 6.23
N PHE A 29 2.06 1.59 7.13
CA PHE A 29 1.66 0.34 7.81
C PHE A 29 0.33 0.46 8.54
N SER A 30 -0.01 1.65 9.03
CA SER A 30 -1.30 1.87 9.71
C SER A 30 -2.50 1.74 8.77
N SER A 31 -2.27 1.77 7.47
CA SER A 31 -3.32 1.61 6.46
C SER A 31 -3.51 0.17 6.01
N ILE A 32 -2.68 -0.75 6.51
CA ILE A 32 -2.76 -2.16 6.14
C ILE A 32 -3.75 -2.85 7.08
N VAL A 33 -4.76 -3.49 6.51
CA VAL A 33 -5.75 -4.26 7.27
C VAL A 33 -5.28 -5.70 7.33
N GLN A 34 -4.65 -6.08 8.43
CA GLN A 34 -4.05 -7.38 8.59
C GLN A 34 -3.85 -7.68 10.07
N GLU A 35 -4.13 -8.90 10.48
CA GLU A 35 -3.84 -9.33 11.85
C GLU A 35 -2.35 -9.63 12.00
N GLY A 36 -1.81 -9.32 13.18
CA GLY A 36 -0.41 -9.58 13.48
C GLY A 36 0.53 -8.60 12.83
N TYR A 37 1.62 -9.10 12.30
CA TYR A 37 2.69 -8.27 11.73
C TYR A 37 2.26 -7.66 10.40
N LYS A 38 2.24 -6.33 10.35
CA LYS A 38 1.80 -5.60 9.17
C LYS A 38 2.96 -5.32 8.24
N SER A 39 3.10 -6.11 7.20
CA SER A 39 4.13 -5.91 6.19
C SER A 39 3.61 -6.29 4.82
N LEU A 40 4.26 -5.76 3.79
CA LEU A 40 3.96 -6.05 2.40
C LEU A 40 5.24 -6.50 1.71
N GLN A 41 5.10 -7.41 0.76
CA GLN A 41 6.23 -7.90 -0.01
C GLN A 41 6.19 -7.31 -1.42
N GLU A 42 7.37 -7.04 -1.98
CA GLU A 42 7.50 -6.54 -3.33
C GLU A 42 6.80 -7.47 -4.33
N GLY A 43 6.00 -6.88 -5.19
CA GLY A 43 5.25 -7.63 -6.20
C GLY A 43 3.95 -8.25 -5.73
N GLN A 44 3.64 -8.13 -4.44
CA GLN A 44 2.41 -8.70 -3.89
C GLN A 44 1.18 -7.94 -4.39
N GLU A 45 0.15 -8.68 -4.79
CA GLU A 45 -1.12 -8.08 -5.19
C GLU A 45 -1.94 -7.69 -3.97
N VAL A 46 -2.50 -6.49 -4.02
CA VAL A 46 -3.30 -5.94 -2.92
C VAL A 46 -4.52 -5.21 -3.46
N THR A 47 -5.51 -5.05 -2.59
CA THR A 47 -6.65 -4.16 -2.84
C THR A 47 -6.57 -3.02 -1.84
N PHE A 48 -7.03 -1.85 -2.23
CA PHE A 48 -6.98 -0.67 -1.36
C PHE A 48 -7.97 0.39 -1.83
N ASP A 49 -8.24 1.36 -0.96
CA ASP A 49 -9.00 2.55 -1.30
C ASP A 49 -8.03 3.69 -1.55
N LEU A 50 -8.26 4.45 -2.61
CA LEU A 50 -7.42 5.60 -2.94
C LEU A 50 -7.92 6.83 -2.21
N GLU A 51 -6.99 7.55 -1.60
CA GLU A 51 -7.29 8.75 -0.84
C GLU A 51 -6.23 9.80 -1.12
N ASP A 52 -6.62 11.08 -1.17
CA ASP A 52 -5.65 12.16 -1.30
C ASP A 52 -5.10 12.51 0.07
N GLY A 53 -3.80 12.50 0.21
CA GLY A 53 -3.12 12.84 1.45
C GLY A 53 -2.12 13.96 1.26
N PRO A 54 -1.44 14.38 2.34
CA PRO A 54 -0.45 15.46 2.27
C PRO A 54 0.69 15.19 1.30
N ARG A 55 0.95 13.93 1.00
CA ARG A 55 2.03 13.52 0.09
C ARG A 55 1.52 13.15 -1.29
N GLY A 56 0.24 13.42 -1.57
CA GLY A 56 -0.41 13.03 -2.81
C GLY A 56 -1.27 11.78 -2.61
N PRO A 57 -1.49 10.98 -3.67
CA PRO A 57 -2.34 9.79 -3.56
C PRO A 57 -1.77 8.79 -2.55
N GLN A 58 -2.63 8.30 -1.67
CA GLN A 58 -2.22 7.29 -0.68
C GLN A 58 -3.28 6.19 -0.58
N ALA A 59 -2.81 5.00 -0.19
CA ALA A 59 -3.66 3.84 -0.03
C ALA A 59 -4.23 3.77 1.38
N LYS A 60 -5.47 3.35 1.49
CA LYS A 60 -6.16 3.14 2.76
C LYS A 60 -6.87 1.80 2.71
N ASN A 61 -7.05 1.17 3.86
CA ASN A 61 -7.69 -0.15 3.93
C ASN A 61 -7.04 -1.16 3.00
N VAL A 62 -5.71 -1.23 3.04
CA VAL A 62 -4.94 -2.12 2.18
C VAL A 62 -5.08 -3.55 2.66
N GLU A 63 -5.51 -4.43 1.77
CA GLU A 63 -5.67 -5.85 2.07
C GLU A 63 -4.91 -6.68 1.05
N LYS A 64 -4.30 -7.75 1.50
CA LYS A 64 -3.64 -8.71 0.61
C LYS A 64 -4.69 -9.46 -0.19
N LYS A 65 -4.41 -9.64 -1.44
CA LYS A 65 -5.30 -10.35 -2.33
C LYS A 65 -5.10 -11.85 -2.22
#